data_948787644e35632a976389591f600dcb
#
_entry.id   948787644e35632a976389591f600dcb
#
_cell.length_a   1.000
_cell.length_b   1.000
_cell.length_c   1.000
_cell.angle_alpha   90.00
_cell.angle_beta   90.00
_cell.angle_gamma   90.00
#
_symmetry.space_group_name_H-M   'P 1'
#
loop_
_entity.id
_entity.type
_entity.pdbx_description
1 polymer ?
#
loop_
_entity_poly.entity_id
_entity_poly.type
_entity_poly.pdbx_seq_one_letter_code
_entity_poly.pdbx_strand_id
1 'polypeptide(L)'
;MELRFPLILDGATGTELQKRGYTGDVCAEQWTLDHPEAIIDIQRGYVAAGSQVVYTPTFGANRRKLEESGLFNCTADYNRRLAELSAQAVQGKALRAGDMSPTGAFLAPLGDVSFEELVDIYTEQAAGMERAGVDLFVIETMMTLSDARAAVLAVRSVSDKPIFVTFTCDENGRSVSGTDITAALVVLQGMGIDAFGLNCSAGPEQMLLQLKRLREYARVPLIAKPNAGMPIIENGETVYRCTGEEFTALVPELLAAGVAVFGGCCGTTAAHIAALARALDGAVITPPAPQHTNELPAATEKLPFPLPVDVSWHTVVDLTGDAEETLTAALDSGETVLALRIASWDDVQALVDYQYMLTKPVCFVCDDTQLLEAALRAYQGRALYDGALPEDTLLPLCAKYGLLL
;
A
#
# COMPACT_ATOMS: atom_id res chain seq x y z
N MET A 1 -12.74 -10.97 -12.44
CA MET A 1 -13.89 -10.55 -11.56
C MET A 1 -14.09 -9.06 -11.75
N GLU A 2 -15.31 -8.59 -11.95
CA GLU A 2 -15.60 -7.17 -12.11
C GLU A 2 -16.05 -6.60 -10.74
N LEU A 3 -15.26 -5.69 -10.18
CA LEU A 3 -15.60 -4.99 -8.94
C LEU A 3 -16.64 -3.90 -9.24
N ARG A 4 -17.67 -3.82 -8.41
CA ARG A 4 -18.72 -2.78 -8.52
C ARG A 4 -18.52 -1.75 -7.42
N PHE A 5 -18.55 -0.48 -7.79
CA PHE A 5 -18.41 0.65 -6.88
C PHE A 5 -19.75 1.38 -6.68
N PRO A 6 -20.04 1.95 -5.47
CA PRO A 6 -19.17 1.92 -4.29
C PRO A 6 -18.98 0.50 -3.73
N LEU A 7 -17.76 0.20 -3.25
CA LEU A 7 -17.43 -1.07 -2.63
C LEU A 7 -17.32 -0.89 -1.11
N ILE A 8 -18.00 -1.74 -0.35
CA ILE A 8 -18.00 -1.70 1.11
C ILE A 8 -17.11 -2.82 1.65
N LEU A 9 -16.02 -2.43 2.28
CA LEU A 9 -15.10 -3.28 3.03
C LEU A 9 -15.69 -3.58 4.42
N ASP A 10 -14.95 -4.35 5.21
CA ASP A 10 -15.31 -4.61 6.60
C ASP A 10 -14.87 -3.49 7.58
N GLY A 11 -15.07 -3.77 8.86
CA GLY A 11 -14.63 -2.95 9.98
C GLY A 11 -13.39 -3.52 10.67
N ALA A 12 -13.19 -3.11 11.92
CA ALA A 12 -12.02 -3.50 12.70
C ALA A 12 -12.00 -5.00 13.04
N THR A 13 -10.85 -5.64 12.85
CA THR A 13 -10.59 -6.99 13.35
C THR A 13 -9.98 -6.95 14.75
N GLY A 14 -8.87 -6.24 14.95
CA GLY A 14 -8.13 -6.26 16.22
C GLY A 14 -8.95 -5.84 17.43
N THR A 15 -9.64 -4.69 17.39
CA THR A 15 -10.47 -4.22 18.50
C THR A 15 -11.71 -5.12 18.75
N GLU A 16 -12.19 -5.82 17.74
CA GLU A 16 -13.28 -6.79 17.89
C GLU A 16 -12.79 -8.12 18.48
N LEU A 17 -11.56 -8.57 18.20
CA LEU A 17 -10.93 -9.71 18.87
C LEU A 17 -10.69 -9.40 20.35
N GLN A 18 -10.21 -8.20 20.69
CA GLN A 18 -10.02 -7.76 22.09
C GLN A 18 -11.32 -7.86 22.90
N LYS A 19 -12.45 -7.43 22.34
CA LYS A 19 -13.77 -7.55 22.97
C LYS A 19 -14.20 -9.01 23.20
N ARG A 20 -13.58 -9.97 22.49
CA ARG A 20 -13.83 -11.41 22.60
C ARG A 20 -12.79 -12.17 23.42
N GLY A 21 -11.91 -11.45 24.11
CA GLY A 21 -10.96 -12.01 25.05
C GLY A 21 -9.53 -12.14 24.54
N TYR A 22 -9.19 -11.57 23.39
CA TYR A 22 -7.80 -11.45 22.95
C TYR A 22 -7.06 -10.42 23.83
N THR A 23 -6.04 -10.86 24.55
CA THR A 23 -5.29 -10.05 25.53
C THR A 23 -3.90 -9.64 25.04
N GLY A 24 -3.41 -10.22 23.95
CA GLY A 24 -2.06 -9.98 23.43
C GLY A 24 -0.98 -10.90 23.99
N ASP A 25 -1.33 -11.93 24.79
CA ASP A 25 -0.37 -12.88 25.37
C ASP A 25 0.33 -13.75 24.31
N VAL A 26 -0.33 -13.93 23.17
CA VAL A 26 0.19 -14.55 21.95
C VAL A 26 -0.10 -13.65 20.76
N CYS A 27 0.50 -13.88 19.60
CA CYS A 27 0.14 -13.10 18.40
C CYS A 27 -1.34 -13.33 18.01
N ALA A 28 -1.94 -12.33 17.39
CA ALA A 28 -3.36 -12.35 17.01
C ALA A 28 -3.70 -13.52 16.08
N GLU A 29 -2.76 -13.90 15.22
CA GLU A 29 -2.88 -14.98 14.25
C GLU A 29 -2.97 -16.34 14.94
N GLN A 30 -2.10 -16.62 15.92
CA GLN A 30 -2.17 -17.84 16.72
C GLN A 30 -3.45 -17.89 17.52
N TRP A 31 -3.77 -16.79 18.23
CA TRP A 31 -5.01 -16.71 19.01
C TRP A 31 -6.26 -16.96 18.14
N THR A 32 -6.27 -16.41 16.93
CA THR A 32 -7.38 -16.60 15.97
C THR A 32 -7.51 -18.05 15.50
N LEU A 33 -6.38 -18.75 15.30
CA LEU A 33 -6.40 -20.18 14.96
C LEU A 33 -6.88 -21.06 16.13
N ASP A 34 -6.62 -20.64 17.36
CA ASP A 34 -7.06 -21.34 18.58
C ASP A 34 -8.53 -21.02 18.95
N HIS A 35 -9.06 -19.86 18.49
CA HIS A 35 -10.42 -19.38 18.71
C HIS A 35 -11.12 -18.99 17.39
N PRO A 36 -11.27 -19.93 16.44
CA PRO A 36 -11.74 -19.61 15.08
C PRO A 36 -13.15 -19.03 15.03
N GLU A 37 -14.01 -19.40 15.99
CA GLU A 37 -15.37 -18.87 16.11
C GLU A 37 -15.41 -17.36 16.28
N ALA A 38 -14.42 -16.76 16.94
CA ALA A 38 -14.35 -15.32 17.16
C ALA A 38 -14.28 -14.54 15.85
N ILE A 39 -13.35 -14.88 14.96
CA ILE A 39 -13.22 -14.20 13.66
C ILE A 39 -14.38 -14.53 12.73
N ILE A 40 -14.86 -15.78 12.75
CA ILE A 40 -16.02 -16.21 11.94
C ILE A 40 -17.25 -15.38 12.31
N ASP A 41 -17.52 -15.16 13.58
CA ASP A 41 -18.67 -14.36 14.04
C ASP A 41 -18.52 -12.87 13.72
N ILE A 42 -17.30 -12.31 13.87
CA ILE A 42 -17.00 -10.92 13.48
C ILE A 42 -17.32 -10.72 11.99
N GLN A 43 -16.76 -11.54 11.12
CA GLN A 43 -16.91 -11.41 9.67
C GLN A 43 -18.36 -11.67 9.21
N ARG A 44 -19.06 -12.63 9.80
CA ARG A 44 -20.51 -12.81 9.57
C ARG A 44 -21.31 -11.57 9.96
N GLY A 45 -20.95 -10.94 11.07
CA GLY A 45 -21.53 -9.68 11.49
C GLY A 45 -21.33 -8.55 10.47
N TYR A 46 -20.13 -8.44 9.92
CA TYR A 46 -19.83 -7.45 8.86
C TYR A 46 -20.57 -7.74 7.56
N VAL A 47 -20.60 -9.00 7.11
CA VAL A 47 -21.37 -9.39 5.91
C VAL A 47 -22.86 -9.10 6.10
N ALA A 48 -23.43 -9.41 7.27
CA ALA A 48 -24.83 -9.11 7.59
C ALA A 48 -25.09 -7.58 7.64
N ALA A 49 -24.10 -6.79 7.99
CA ALA A 49 -24.16 -5.32 8.00
C ALA A 49 -24.00 -4.68 6.62
N GLY A 50 -23.62 -5.43 5.58
CA GLY A 50 -23.50 -4.96 4.21
C GLY A 50 -22.08 -4.93 3.65
N SER A 51 -21.08 -5.48 4.35
CA SER A 51 -19.74 -5.65 3.79
C SER A 51 -19.78 -6.56 2.56
N GLN A 52 -19.17 -6.10 1.48
CA GLN A 52 -19.00 -6.85 0.23
C GLN A 52 -17.64 -7.54 0.15
N VAL A 53 -16.68 -7.06 0.96
CA VAL A 53 -15.34 -7.62 1.11
C VAL A 53 -15.02 -7.72 2.59
N VAL A 54 -14.47 -8.85 3.03
CA VAL A 54 -13.87 -9.01 4.36
C VAL A 54 -12.38 -9.26 4.24
N TYR A 55 -11.60 -8.73 5.16
CA TYR A 55 -10.15 -8.93 5.22
C TYR A 55 -9.84 -10.23 5.97
N THR A 56 -8.95 -11.06 5.42
CA THR A 56 -8.49 -12.24 6.15
C THR A 56 -7.73 -11.82 7.41
N PRO A 57 -7.78 -12.61 8.50
CA PRO A 57 -7.08 -12.26 9.74
C PRO A 57 -5.58 -12.59 9.64
N THR A 58 -4.92 -12.08 8.60
CA THR A 58 -3.52 -12.35 8.22
C THR A 58 -2.64 -11.12 8.33
N PHE A 59 -3.14 -10.04 8.93
CA PHE A 59 -2.47 -8.74 9.06
C PHE A 59 -1.01 -8.86 9.55
N GLY A 60 -0.75 -9.60 10.63
CA GLY A 60 0.58 -9.81 11.18
C GLY A 60 1.24 -11.13 10.76
N ALA A 61 0.65 -11.89 9.83
CA ALA A 61 1.12 -13.23 9.47
C ALA A 61 2.31 -13.25 8.51
N ASN A 62 3.18 -12.23 8.48
CA ASN A 62 4.44 -12.30 7.76
C ASN A 62 5.51 -13.04 8.57
N ARG A 63 6.50 -13.60 7.88
CA ARG A 63 7.56 -14.41 8.49
C ARG A 63 8.19 -13.73 9.71
N ARG A 64 8.54 -12.47 9.60
CA ARG A 64 9.26 -11.71 10.63
C ARG A 64 8.45 -11.60 11.92
N LYS A 65 7.18 -11.21 11.83
CA LYS A 65 6.29 -11.11 13.01
C LYS A 65 5.93 -12.45 13.62
N LEU A 66 5.79 -13.50 12.80
CA LEU A 66 5.57 -14.84 13.30
C LEU A 66 6.78 -15.38 14.05
N GLU A 67 7.99 -15.14 13.54
CA GLU A 67 9.26 -15.53 14.21
C GLU A 67 9.45 -14.80 15.54
N GLU A 68 9.11 -13.51 15.64
CA GLU A 68 9.08 -12.77 16.91
C GLU A 68 8.16 -13.42 17.96
N SER A 69 7.14 -14.13 17.51
CA SER A 69 6.22 -14.91 18.35
C SER A 69 6.64 -16.37 18.54
N GLY A 70 7.84 -16.75 18.10
CA GLY A 70 8.36 -18.11 18.19
C GLY A 70 7.79 -19.10 17.17
N LEU A 71 7.12 -18.61 16.12
CA LEU A 71 6.49 -19.41 15.07
C LEU A 71 7.36 -19.41 13.82
N PHE A 72 8.17 -20.44 13.67
CA PHE A 72 9.14 -20.56 12.58
C PHE A 72 8.66 -21.47 11.47
N ASN A 73 9.03 -21.16 10.21
CA ASN A 73 8.78 -21.99 9.02
C ASN A 73 7.28 -22.33 8.78
N CYS A 74 6.38 -21.46 9.20
CA CYS A 74 4.94 -21.71 9.11
C CYS A 74 4.16 -20.64 8.33
N THR A 75 4.82 -19.61 7.80
CA THR A 75 4.20 -18.41 7.20
C THR A 75 3.11 -18.77 6.19
N ALA A 76 3.42 -19.55 5.17
CA ALA A 76 2.45 -19.89 4.13
C ALA A 76 1.30 -20.76 4.66
N ASP A 77 1.54 -21.68 5.60
CA ASP A 77 0.48 -22.51 6.18
C ASP A 77 -0.45 -21.72 7.10
N TYR A 78 0.11 -20.82 7.92
CA TYR A 78 -0.69 -19.94 8.77
C TYR A 78 -1.61 -19.04 7.92
N ASN A 79 -1.06 -18.38 6.92
CA ASN A 79 -1.85 -17.52 6.02
C ASN A 79 -2.95 -18.30 5.31
N ARG A 80 -2.65 -19.52 4.83
CA ARG A 80 -3.66 -20.39 4.22
C ARG A 80 -4.79 -20.73 5.21
N ARG A 81 -4.45 -21.21 6.41
CA ARG A 81 -5.43 -21.60 7.45
C ARG A 81 -6.29 -20.41 7.90
N LEU A 82 -5.68 -19.26 8.14
CA LEU A 82 -6.38 -18.03 8.52
C LEU A 82 -7.35 -17.57 7.43
N ALA A 83 -6.93 -17.58 6.16
CA ALA A 83 -7.79 -17.22 5.03
C ALA A 83 -8.94 -18.23 4.81
N GLU A 84 -8.73 -19.51 5.14
CA GLU A 84 -9.80 -20.54 5.13
C GLU A 84 -10.90 -20.27 6.18
N LEU A 85 -10.55 -19.63 7.34
CA LEU A 85 -11.58 -19.22 8.32
C LEU A 85 -12.50 -18.13 7.72
N SER A 86 -11.94 -17.19 6.95
CA SER A 86 -12.76 -16.20 6.24
C SER A 86 -13.68 -16.86 5.21
N ALA A 87 -13.23 -17.91 4.51
CA ALA A 87 -14.09 -18.67 3.60
C ALA A 87 -15.29 -19.29 4.33
N GLN A 88 -15.06 -19.85 5.53
CA GLN A 88 -16.12 -20.39 6.37
C GLN A 88 -17.08 -19.30 6.89
N ALA A 89 -16.57 -18.10 7.14
CA ALA A 89 -17.38 -16.98 7.57
C ALA A 89 -18.32 -16.48 6.47
N VAL A 90 -17.76 -16.17 5.27
CA VAL A 90 -18.51 -15.49 4.20
C VAL A 90 -19.41 -16.43 3.42
N GLN A 91 -19.09 -17.70 3.27
CA GLN A 91 -19.87 -18.70 2.54
C GLN A 91 -20.30 -18.24 1.13
N GLY A 92 -19.41 -17.52 0.43
CA GLY A 92 -19.66 -16.97 -0.90
C GLY A 92 -20.55 -15.73 -0.96
N LYS A 93 -20.94 -15.14 0.17
CA LYS A 93 -21.79 -13.93 0.24
C LYS A 93 -20.97 -12.63 0.15
N ALA A 94 -19.67 -12.69 0.38
CA ALA A 94 -18.74 -11.58 0.24
C ALA A 94 -17.41 -12.08 -0.32
N LEU A 95 -16.61 -11.17 -0.86
CA LEU A 95 -15.25 -11.43 -1.30
C LEU A 95 -14.30 -11.49 -0.09
N ARG A 96 -13.17 -12.17 -0.26
CA ARG A 96 -12.11 -12.29 0.75
C ARG A 96 -10.86 -11.59 0.25
N ALA A 97 -10.43 -10.57 0.95
CA ALA A 97 -9.18 -9.88 0.69
C ALA A 97 -8.07 -10.49 1.53
N GLY A 98 -7.02 -10.99 0.90
CA GLY A 98 -5.80 -11.41 1.59
C GLY A 98 -5.10 -10.18 2.17
N ASP A 99 -5.07 -10.08 3.50
CA ASP A 99 -4.62 -8.88 4.20
C ASP A 99 -3.14 -8.98 4.57
N MET A 100 -2.37 -7.96 4.17
CA MET A 100 -0.93 -7.83 4.38
C MET A 100 -0.62 -6.47 5.00
N SER A 101 0.23 -6.43 6.02
CA SER A 101 0.62 -5.22 6.74
C SER A 101 2.14 -4.99 6.72
N PRO A 102 2.66 -3.83 7.18
CA PRO A 102 4.09 -3.58 7.26
C PRO A 102 4.84 -4.67 8.02
N THR A 103 6.03 -5.02 7.56
CA THR A 103 6.93 -5.96 8.26
C THR A 103 7.49 -5.38 9.54
N GLY A 104 7.54 -4.06 9.66
CA GLY A 104 8.23 -3.34 10.72
C GLY A 104 9.75 -3.21 10.48
N ALA A 105 10.25 -3.74 9.37
CA ALA A 105 11.64 -3.63 8.98
C ALA A 105 11.95 -2.30 8.28
N PHE A 106 13.20 -1.89 8.35
CA PHE A 106 13.74 -0.80 7.54
C PHE A 106 14.83 -1.33 6.62
N LEU A 107 14.89 -0.79 5.40
CA LEU A 107 15.95 -1.13 4.45
C LEU A 107 17.31 -0.65 4.94
N ALA A 108 18.36 -1.39 4.59
CA ALA A 108 19.73 -0.91 4.71
C ALA A 108 19.91 0.41 3.92
N PRO A 109 20.72 1.36 4.39
CA PRO A 109 21.57 1.31 5.59
C PRO A 109 20.86 1.71 6.89
N LEU A 110 19.60 2.16 6.85
CA LEU A 110 18.84 2.56 8.06
C LEU A 110 18.40 1.35 8.89
N GLY A 111 18.22 0.21 8.28
CA GLY A 111 17.88 -1.07 8.90
C GLY A 111 18.81 -2.19 8.45
N ASP A 112 18.36 -3.41 8.70
CA ASP A 112 19.15 -4.64 8.51
C ASP A 112 18.64 -5.52 7.34
N VAL A 113 17.61 -5.07 6.61
CA VAL A 113 16.93 -5.88 5.60
C VAL A 113 17.19 -5.32 4.20
N SER A 114 17.46 -6.21 3.26
CA SER A 114 17.52 -5.86 1.84
C SER A 114 16.12 -5.76 1.22
N PHE A 115 15.98 -5.06 0.09
CA PHE A 115 14.71 -4.99 -0.62
C PHE A 115 14.24 -6.38 -1.10
N GLU A 116 15.18 -7.23 -1.53
CA GLU A 116 14.87 -8.59 -1.94
C GLU A 116 14.31 -9.44 -0.80
N GLU A 117 14.88 -9.29 0.39
CA GLU A 117 14.37 -9.98 1.58
C GLU A 117 12.95 -9.53 1.94
N LEU A 118 12.61 -8.23 1.79
CA LEU A 118 11.23 -7.77 1.95
C LEU A 118 10.30 -8.44 0.94
N VAL A 119 10.71 -8.51 -0.33
CA VAL A 119 9.91 -9.20 -1.37
C VAL A 119 9.70 -10.66 -1.02
N ASP A 120 10.75 -11.37 -0.55
CA ASP A 120 10.64 -12.78 -0.16
C ASP A 120 9.69 -12.98 1.02
N ILE A 121 9.78 -12.12 2.05
CA ILE A 121 8.86 -12.16 3.21
C ILE A 121 7.40 -12.05 2.76
N TYR A 122 7.10 -11.09 1.91
CA TYR A 122 5.74 -10.89 1.41
C TYR A 122 5.31 -11.97 0.42
N THR A 123 6.23 -12.53 -0.36
CA THR A 123 5.93 -13.64 -1.28
C THR A 123 5.46 -14.89 -0.53
N GLU A 124 6.10 -15.24 0.58
CA GLU A 124 5.67 -16.37 1.42
C GLU A 124 4.25 -16.15 1.96
N GLN A 125 3.95 -14.93 2.42
CA GLN A 125 2.64 -14.54 2.93
C GLN A 125 1.58 -14.62 1.82
N ALA A 126 1.83 -13.98 0.69
CA ALA A 126 0.92 -13.95 -0.45
C ALA A 126 0.63 -15.35 -1.02
N ALA A 127 1.66 -16.21 -1.10
CA ALA A 127 1.51 -17.58 -1.59
C ALA A 127 0.58 -18.43 -0.70
N GLY A 128 0.59 -18.20 0.61
CA GLY A 128 -0.34 -18.88 1.53
C GLY A 128 -1.79 -18.47 1.27
N MET A 129 -2.05 -17.18 1.13
CA MET A 129 -3.38 -16.63 0.85
C MET A 129 -3.88 -17.00 -0.55
N GLU A 130 -2.99 -17.00 -1.57
CA GLU A 130 -3.34 -17.43 -2.92
C GLU A 130 -3.79 -18.90 -2.94
N ARG A 131 -3.10 -19.79 -2.21
CA ARG A 131 -3.50 -21.20 -2.06
C ARG A 131 -4.86 -21.37 -1.38
N ALA A 132 -5.24 -20.46 -0.48
CA ALA A 132 -6.56 -20.44 0.14
C ALA A 132 -7.64 -19.88 -0.80
N GLY A 133 -7.26 -19.35 -1.97
CA GLY A 133 -8.16 -18.84 -2.98
C GLY A 133 -8.83 -17.53 -2.57
N VAL A 134 -8.09 -16.58 -1.98
CA VAL A 134 -8.59 -15.19 -1.76
C VAL A 134 -9.01 -14.57 -3.08
N ASP A 135 -9.89 -13.58 -3.06
CA ASP A 135 -10.45 -12.97 -4.25
C ASP A 135 -9.65 -11.75 -4.73
N LEU A 136 -8.98 -11.07 -3.82
CA LEU A 136 -8.08 -9.92 -4.04
C LEU A 136 -7.07 -9.86 -2.90
N PHE A 137 -6.07 -8.97 -3.04
CA PHE A 137 -5.10 -8.68 -1.99
C PHE A 137 -5.26 -7.25 -1.49
N VAL A 138 -5.05 -7.06 -0.20
CA VAL A 138 -4.97 -5.75 0.45
C VAL A 138 -3.63 -5.63 1.14
N ILE A 139 -2.94 -4.55 0.86
CA ILE A 139 -1.67 -4.14 1.45
C ILE A 139 -1.99 -2.90 2.27
N GLU A 140 -2.31 -3.09 3.58
CA GLU A 140 -2.88 -2.01 4.38
C GLU A 140 -1.95 -1.45 5.46
N THR A 141 -2.25 -0.24 5.91
CA THR A 141 -1.55 0.47 7.00
C THR A 141 -0.05 0.69 6.68
N MET A 142 0.29 0.84 5.39
CA MET A 142 1.67 0.97 5.00
C MET A 142 2.29 2.27 5.55
N MET A 143 3.51 2.14 6.05
CA MET A 143 4.28 3.21 6.70
C MET A 143 5.51 3.60 5.89
N THR A 144 5.96 2.74 4.99
CA THR A 144 7.09 2.97 4.08
C THR A 144 6.70 2.62 2.65
N LEU A 145 7.25 3.34 1.70
CA LEU A 145 7.02 3.03 0.28
C LEU A 145 7.75 1.73 -0.11
N SER A 146 8.87 1.44 0.50
CA SER A 146 9.63 0.20 0.27
C SER A 146 8.85 -1.06 0.62
N ASP A 147 8.20 -1.11 1.81
CA ASP A 147 7.32 -2.22 2.17
C ASP A 147 6.17 -2.38 1.15
N ALA A 148 5.51 -1.27 0.80
CA ALA A 148 4.39 -1.30 -0.13
C ALA A 148 4.81 -1.79 -1.53
N ARG A 149 5.95 -1.32 -2.07
CA ARG A 149 6.50 -1.77 -3.35
C ARG A 149 6.88 -3.25 -3.31
N ALA A 150 7.55 -3.68 -2.24
CA ALA A 150 7.94 -5.07 -2.05
C ALA A 150 6.70 -5.99 -2.01
N ALA A 151 5.66 -5.59 -1.27
CA ALA A 151 4.41 -6.35 -1.20
C ALA A 151 3.68 -6.42 -2.55
N VAL A 152 3.64 -5.33 -3.34
CA VAL A 152 3.05 -5.34 -4.69
C VAL A 152 3.82 -6.29 -5.62
N LEU A 153 5.16 -6.22 -5.63
CA LEU A 153 5.98 -7.14 -6.43
C LEU A 153 5.81 -8.59 -5.99
N ALA A 154 5.72 -8.83 -4.69
CA ALA A 154 5.50 -10.15 -4.12
C ALA A 154 4.15 -10.74 -4.55
N VAL A 155 3.06 -9.98 -4.44
CA VAL A 155 1.74 -10.43 -4.89
C VAL A 155 1.76 -10.72 -6.39
N ARG A 156 2.31 -9.82 -7.21
CA ARG A 156 2.38 -10.01 -8.68
C ARG A 156 3.25 -11.20 -9.09
N SER A 157 4.18 -11.66 -8.23
CA SER A 157 4.96 -12.88 -8.50
C SER A 157 4.15 -14.18 -8.36
N VAL A 158 3.01 -14.15 -7.65
CA VAL A 158 2.18 -15.33 -7.34
C VAL A 158 0.74 -15.21 -7.81
N SER A 159 0.27 -14.02 -8.20
CA SER A 159 -1.16 -13.77 -8.51
C SER A 159 -1.37 -12.56 -9.43
N ASP A 160 -2.38 -12.67 -10.31
CA ASP A 160 -2.88 -11.57 -11.15
C ASP A 160 -4.15 -10.91 -10.56
N LYS A 161 -4.53 -11.25 -9.34
CA LYS A 161 -5.73 -10.72 -8.68
C LYS A 161 -5.58 -9.23 -8.34
N PRO A 162 -6.71 -8.51 -8.16
CA PRO A 162 -6.66 -7.10 -7.79
C PRO A 162 -5.86 -6.85 -6.51
N ILE A 163 -5.14 -5.73 -6.48
CA ILE A 163 -4.36 -5.26 -5.33
C ILE A 163 -4.88 -3.88 -4.89
N PHE A 164 -5.31 -3.78 -3.65
CA PHE A 164 -5.65 -2.52 -3.00
C PHE A 164 -4.52 -2.14 -2.04
N VAL A 165 -4.15 -0.86 -2.02
CA VAL A 165 -3.09 -0.38 -1.12
C VAL A 165 -3.60 0.78 -0.29
N THR A 166 -3.36 0.74 1.02
CA THR A 166 -3.64 1.86 1.91
C THR A 166 -2.44 2.22 2.79
N PHE A 167 -2.27 3.51 2.99
CA PHE A 167 -1.25 4.08 3.87
C PHE A 167 -1.87 4.65 5.14
N THR A 168 -1.06 4.73 6.18
CA THR A 168 -1.29 5.59 7.32
C THR A 168 -0.36 6.80 7.23
N CYS A 169 -0.87 7.98 7.60
CA CYS A 169 -0.12 9.23 7.52
C CYS A 169 -0.47 10.19 8.66
N ASP A 170 0.38 11.17 8.87
CA ASP A 170 0.14 12.28 9.76
C ASP A 170 -0.84 13.33 9.14
N GLU A 171 -1.07 14.42 9.86
CA GLU A 171 -1.93 15.52 9.41
C GLU A 171 -1.42 16.23 8.14
N ASN A 172 -0.12 16.16 7.86
CA ASN A 172 0.52 16.73 6.68
C ASN A 172 0.52 15.77 5.47
N GLY A 173 -0.01 14.56 5.62
CA GLY A 173 -0.01 13.52 4.60
C GLY A 173 1.35 12.86 4.43
N ARG A 174 2.14 12.76 5.50
CA ARG A 174 3.43 12.07 5.52
C ARG A 174 3.30 10.75 6.26
N SER A 175 3.85 9.69 5.66
CA SER A 175 4.03 8.41 6.34
C SER A 175 5.14 8.51 7.41
N VAL A 176 5.28 7.48 8.25
CA VAL A 176 6.33 7.42 9.29
C VAL A 176 7.74 7.56 8.69
N SER A 177 7.98 7.04 7.48
CA SER A 177 9.26 7.20 6.77
C SER A 177 9.42 8.58 6.10
N GLY A 178 8.44 9.48 6.22
CA GLY A 178 8.46 10.81 5.60
C GLY A 178 8.00 10.84 4.13
N THR A 179 7.55 9.73 3.57
CA THR A 179 6.98 9.67 2.21
C THR A 179 5.66 10.45 2.17
N ASP A 180 5.53 11.39 1.23
CA ASP A 180 4.23 12.00 0.90
C ASP A 180 3.31 10.95 0.28
N ILE A 181 2.07 10.85 0.78
CA ILE A 181 1.10 9.86 0.29
C ILE A 181 0.79 10.03 -1.20
N THR A 182 0.97 11.23 -1.75
CA THR A 182 0.83 11.48 -3.19
C THR A 182 1.98 10.84 -3.97
N ALA A 183 3.21 10.86 -3.44
CA ALA A 183 4.33 10.13 -4.04
C ALA A 183 4.07 8.62 -4.01
N ALA A 184 3.59 8.09 -2.90
CA ALA A 184 3.21 6.69 -2.79
C ALA A 184 2.13 6.31 -3.82
N LEU A 185 1.07 7.12 -3.97
CA LEU A 185 0.06 6.92 -5.01
C LEU A 185 0.68 6.91 -6.41
N VAL A 186 1.50 7.91 -6.75
CA VAL A 186 2.13 8.05 -8.08
C VAL A 186 2.99 6.84 -8.43
N VAL A 187 3.78 6.35 -7.48
CA VAL A 187 4.63 5.16 -7.67
C VAL A 187 3.76 3.91 -7.84
N LEU A 188 2.88 3.63 -6.89
CA LEU A 188 2.16 2.36 -6.82
C LEU A 188 1.10 2.21 -7.90
N GLN A 189 0.38 3.29 -8.27
CA GLN A 189 -0.53 3.21 -9.42
C GLN A 189 0.23 2.97 -10.74
N GLY A 190 1.47 3.45 -10.86
CA GLY A 190 2.38 3.11 -11.96
C GLY A 190 2.73 1.62 -11.98
N MET A 191 2.78 0.96 -10.84
CA MET A 191 3.02 -0.48 -10.68
C MET A 191 1.75 -1.34 -10.86
N GLY A 192 0.63 -0.74 -11.27
CA GLY A 192 -0.59 -1.47 -11.64
C GLY A 192 -1.41 -1.98 -10.45
N ILE A 193 -1.51 -1.21 -9.36
CA ILE A 193 -2.49 -1.47 -8.31
C ILE A 193 -3.89 -1.06 -8.78
N ASP A 194 -4.93 -1.64 -8.16
CA ASP A 194 -6.33 -1.47 -8.58
C ASP A 194 -7.10 -0.44 -7.74
N ALA A 195 -6.63 -0.09 -6.55
CA ALA A 195 -7.16 0.99 -5.72
C ALA A 195 -6.10 1.47 -4.72
N PHE A 196 -6.17 2.76 -4.34
CA PHE A 196 -5.25 3.37 -3.38
C PHE A 196 -5.98 4.25 -2.38
N GLY A 197 -5.51 4.32 -1.16
CA GLY A 197 -6.10 5.25 -0.20
C GLY A 197 -5.46 5.23 1.17
N LEU A 198 -6.30 5.53 2.17
CA LEU A 198 -5.86 5.71 3.54
C LEU A 198 -6.69 4.83 4.48
N ASN A 199 -6.03 4.31 5.51
CA ASN A 199 -6.68 3.65 6.63
C ASN A 199 -6.03 4.04 7.96
N CYS A 200 -6.68 3.75 9.06
CA CYS A 200 -6.19 4.06 10.39
C CYS A 200 -5.93 5.58 10.56
N SER A 201 -4.75 6.00 10.97
CA SER A 201 -4.27 7.39 11.15
C SER A 201 -5.19 8.25 12.00
N ALA A 202 -6.40 8.54 11.51
CA ALA A 202 -7.30 9.54 12.06
C ALA A 202 -8.78 9.20 11.82
N GLY A 203 -9.68 10.06 12.28
CA GLY A 203 -11.09 10.03 11.94
C GLY A 203 -11.38 10.52 10.52
N PRO A 204 -12.67 10.49 10.10
CA PRO A 204 -13.06 10.83 8.73
C PRO A 204 -12.66 12.24 8.27
N GLU A 205 -12.68 13.23 9.16
CA GLU A 205 -12.41 14.64 8.82
C GLU A 205 -10.98 14.87 8.33
N GLN A 206 -10.00 14.35 9.08
CA GLN A 206 -8.59 14.51 8.72
C GLN A 206 -8.26 13.70 7.47
N MET A 207 -8.83 12.51 7.34
CA MET A 207 -8.66 11.67 6.16
C MET A 207 -9.20 12.33 4.88
N LEU A 208 -10.34 13.03 4.95
CA LEU A 208 -10.94 13.73 3.82
C LEU A 208 -10.00 14.78 3.22
N LEU A 209 -9.23 15.52 4.05
CA LEU A 209 -8.28 16.52 3.57
C LEU A 209 -7.21 15.87 2.67
N GLN A 210 -6.68 14.74 3.09
CA GLN A 210 -5.65 14.03 2.35
C GLN A 210 -6.21 13.37 1.07
N LEU A 211 -7.42 12.81 1.13
CA LEU A 211 -8.08 12.23 -0.04
C LEU A 211 -8.38 13.26 -1.13
N LYS A 212 -8.70 14.50 -0.77
CA LYS A 212 -8.83 15.61 -1.73
C LYS A 212 -7.52 15.92 -2.45
N ARG A 213 -6.37 15.83 -1.76
CA ARG A 213 -5.05 15.97 -2.41
C ARG A 213 -4.76 14.79 -3.34
N LEU A 214 -5.02 13.57 -2.90
CA LEU A 214 -4.81 12.37 -3.72
C LEU A 214 -5.64 12.38 -5.00
N ARG A 215 -6.86 12.91 -4.97
CA ARG A 215 -7.75 12.99 -6.13
C ARG A 215 -7.10 13.66 -7.34
N GLU A 216 -6.24 14.65 -7.13
CA GLU A 216 -5.57 15.41 -8.20
C GLU A 216 -4.61 14.54 -9.03
N TYR A 217 -4.10 13.46 -8.44
CA TYR A 217 -3.14 12.54 -9.04
C TYR A 217 -3.72 11.15 -9.32
N ALA A 218 -4.86 10.83 -8.72
CA ALA A 218 -5.41 9.47 -8.76
C ALA A 218 -5.94 9.10 -10.14
N ARG A 219 -5.49 7.97 -10.66
CA ARG A 219 -5.99 7.28 -11.86
C ARG A 219 -6.68 5.95 -11.51
N VAL A 220 -6.69 5.60 -10.23
CA VAL A 220 -7.35 4.43 -9.64
C VAL A 220 -8.39 4.87 -8.62
N PRO A 221 -9.40 4.04 -8.30
CA PRO A 221 -10.37 4.31 -7.24
C PRO A 221 -9.69 4.64 -5.90
N LEU A 222 -10.24 5.62 -5.16
CA LEU A 222 -9.74 5.98 -3.84
C LEU A 222 -10.43 5.18 -2.73
N ILE A 223 -9.68 4.85 -1.67
CA ILE A 223 -10.12 4.08 -0.50
C ILE A 223 -10.15 4.98 0.73
N ALA A 224 -11.24 4.93 1.50
CA ALA A 224 -11.34 5.53 2.83
C ALA A 224 -11.73 4.46 3.87
N LYS A 225 -10.83 4.16 4.81
CA LYS A 225 -11.05 3.19 5.90
C LYS A 225 -10.64 3.82 7.24
N PRO A 226 -11.35 4.88 7.71
CA PRO A 226 -10.97 5.62 8.92
C PRO A 226 -11.26 4.84 10.21
N ASN A 227 -10.66 5.30 11.31
CA ASN A 227 -11.03 4.87 12.65
C ASN A 227 -12.42 5.40 13.05
N ALA A 228 -13.03 4.78 14.06
CA ALA A 228 -14.25 5.30 14.70
C ALA A 228 -13.93 6.54 15.58
N GLY A 229 -13.41 7.60 14.95
CA GLY A 229 -12.89 8.80 15.61
C GLY A 229 -11.47 8.62 16.14
N MET A 230 -11.02 9.58 16.93
CA MET A 230 -9.69 9.54 17.58
C MET A 230 -9.71 8.60 18.79
N PRO A 231 -8.64 7.81 19.02
CA PRO A 231 -8.52 6.97 20.20
C PRO A 231 -8.43 7.84 21.48
N ILE A 232 -9.14 7.40 22.53
CA ILE A 232 -9.11 8.00 23.86
C ILE A 232 -8.67 6.93 24.85
N ILE A 233 -7.81 7.28 25.80
CA ILE A 233 -7.41 6.36 26.87
C ILE A 233 -8.36 6.54 28.05
N GLU A 234 -9.11 5.49 28.38
CA GLU A 234 -10.00 5.44 29.55
C GLU A 234 -9.70 4.20 30.38
N ASN A 235 -9.39 4.40 31.67
CA ASN A 235 -9.01 3.31 32.58
C ASN A 235 -7.87 2.41 32.08
N GLY A 236 -6.96 2.97 31.27
CA GLY A 236 -5.84 2.22 30.66
C GLY A 236 -6.19 1.47 29.37
N GLU A 237 -7.42 1.56 28.90
CA GLU A 237 -7.86 0.95 27.64
C GLU A 237 -8.07 2.00 26.54
N THR A 238 -7.80 1.62 25.31
CA THR A 238 -8.08 2.45 24.13
C THR A 238 -9.54 2.30 23.73
N VAL A 239 -10.31 3.40 23.78
CA VAL A 239 -11.72 3.44 23.40
C VAL A 239 -11.96 4.39 22.23
N TYR A 240 -12.97 4.08 21.43
CA TYR A 240 -13.43 4.86 20.29
C TYR A 240 -14.90 5.22 20.52
N ARG A 241 -15.26 6.50 20.36
CA ARG A 241 -16.60 7.01 20.72
C ARG A 241 -17.44 7.49 19.55
N CYS A 242 -16.88 7.52 18.33
CA CYS A 242 -17.64 7.94 17.16
C CYS A 242 -18.79 6.97 16.91
N THR A 243 -19.99 7.51 16.78
CA THR A 243 -21.19 6.71 16.44
C THR A 243 -21.24 6.41 14.94
N GLY A 244 -22.08 5.47 14.51
CA GLY A 244 -22.27 5.18 13.09
C GLY A 244 -22.78 6.38 12.29
N GLU A 245 -23.58 7.27 12.89
CA GLU A 245 -24.08 8.49 12.25
C GLU A 245 -22.96 9.52 12.06
N GLU A 246 -22.16 9.76 13.08
CA GLU A 246 -20.98 10.64 13.00
C GLU A 246 -19.95 10.08 12.02
N PHE A 247 -19.72 8.77 12.01
CA PHE A 247 -18.81 8.09 11.11
C PHE A 247 -19.18 8.29 9.63
N THR A 248 -20.46 8.34 9.33
CA THR A 248 -20.97 8.46 7.95
C THR A 248 -21.33 9.88 7.55
N ALA A 249 -21.21 10.85 8.44
CA ALA A 249 -21.58 12.25 8.17
C ALA A 249 -20.86 12.85 6.96
N LEU A 250 -19.61 12.44 6.70
CA LEU A 250 -18.79 12.94 5.59
C LEU A 250 -18.81 12.06 4.34
N VAL A 251 -19.70 11.05 4.27
CA VAL A 251 -19.81 10.20 3.06
C VAL A 251 -20.06 11.02 1.78
N PRO A 252 -20.93 12.05 1.74
CA PRO A 252 -21.10 12.86 0.55
C PRO A 252 -19.82 13.56 0.09
N GLU A 253 -19.05 14.12 1.02
CA GLU A 253 -17.78 14.78 0.74
C GLU A 253 -16.69 13.80 0.29
N LEU A 254 -16.66 12.60 0.88
CA LEU A 254 -15.76 11.54 0.47
C LEU A 254 -16.07 11.05 -0.96
N LEU A 255 -17.35 10.88 -1.30
CA LEU A 255 -17.78 10.59 -2.68
C LEU A 255 -17.34 11.70 -3.63
N ALA A 256 -17.54 12.96 -3.26
CA ALA A 256 -17.11 14.11 -4.06
C ALA A 256 -15.58 14.19 -4.20
N ALA A 257 -14.83 13.68 -3.23
CA ALA A 257 -13.38 13.54 -3.31
C ALA A 257 -12.89 12.35 -4.17
N GLY A 258 -13.82 11.57 -4.75
CA GLY A 258 -13.50 10.45 -5.62
C GLY A 258 -13.30 9.13 -4.89
N VAL A 259 -13.70 9.04 -3.62
CA VAL A 259 -13.68 7.78 -2.87
C VAL A 259 -14.73 6.84 -3.44
N ALA A 260 -14.30 5.63 -3.77
CA ALA A 260 -15.15 4.59 -4.35
C ALA A 260 -15.14 3.30 -3.49
N VAL A 261 -14.20 3.18 -2.56
CA VAL A 261 -14.04 2.04 -1.67
C VAL A 261 -14.09 2.52 -0.22
N PHE A 262 -15.01 2.00 0.56
CA PHE A 262 -15.31 2.46 1.91
C PHE A 262 -15.22 1.32 2.92
N GLY A 263 -14.75 1.60 4.12
CA GLY A 263 -14.70 0.64 5.20
C GLY A 263 -14.43 1.32 6.53
N GLY A 264 -14.11 0.54 7.55
CA GLY A 264 -13.73 1.04 8.85
C GLY A 264 -12.44 0.41 9.37
N CYS A 265 -11.66 1.15 10.14
CA CYS A 265 -10.48 0.64 10.84
C CYS A 265 -10.75 0.62 12.36
N CYS A 266 -9.77 0.86 13.18
CA CYS A 266 -9.85 0.70 14.64
C CYS A 266 -11.13 1.30 15.27
N GLY A 267 -11.74 0.54 16.18
CA GLY A 267 -12.95 0.91 16.88
C GLY A 267 -14.26 0.75 16.11
N THR A 268 -14.23 0.55 14.79
CA THR A 268 -15.46 0.33 14.02
C THR A 268 -16.05 -1.06 14.26
N THR A 269 -17.36 -1.15 14.15
CA THR A 269 -18.17 -2.36 14.42
C THR A 269 -19.14 -2.61 13.27
N ALA A 270 -19.87 -3.73 13.33
CA ALA A 270 -20.95 -4.01 12.39
C ALA A 270 -22.01 -2.88 12.31
N ALA A 271 -22.24 -2.14 13.41
CA ALA A 271 -23.16 -1.00 13.42
C ALA A 271 -22.66 0.15 12.54
N HIS A 272 -21.34 0.43 12.54
CA HIS A 272 -20.73 1.44 11.67
C HIS A 272 -20.83 1.02 10.19
N ILE A 273 -20.56 -0.25 9.90
CA ILE A 273 -20.69 -0.78 8.52
C ILE A 273 -22.14 -0.73 8.05
N ALA A 274 -23.10 -1.05 8.92
CA ALA A 274 -24.52 -0.94 8.57
C ALA A 274 -24.95 0.53 8.31
N ALA A 275 -24.41 1.49 9.06
CA ALA A 275 -24.62 2.91 8.80
C ALA A 275 -24.01 3.32 7.44
N LEU A 276 -22.80 2.84 7.16
CA LEU A 276 -22.10 3.10 5.90
C LEU A 276 -22.87 2.51 4.71
N ALA A 277 -23.38 1.28 4.82
CA ALA A 277 -24.17 0.64 3.78
C ALA A 277 -25.46 1.46 3.47
N ARG A 278 -26.11 1.98 4.52
CA ARG A 278 -27.28 2.89 4.31
C ARG A 278 -26.90 4.22 3.67
N ALA A 279 -25.77 4.81 4.08
CA ALA A 279 -25.32 6.10 3.54
C ALA A 279 -24.88 6.00 2.06
N LEU A 280 -24.46 4.83 1.62
CA LEU A 280 -24.02 4.54 0.26
C LEU A 280 -25.13 3.97 -0.63
N ASP A 281 -26.34 3.73 -0.10
CA ASP A 281 -27.43 3.18 -0.88
C ASP A 281 -27.85 4.16 -1.99
N GLY A 282 -27.81 3.71 -3.24
CA GLY A 282 -28.08 4.54 -4.42
C GLY A 282 -26.99 5.59 -4.74
N ALA A 283 -25.86 5.59 -4.04
CA ALA A 283 -24.79 6.54 -4.30
C ALA A 283 -24.16 6.35 -5.68
N VAL A 284 -23.90 7.48 -6.36
CA VAL A 284 -23.20 7.52 -7.64
C VAL A 284 -21.74 7.91 -7.40
N ILE A 285 -20.82 7.09 -7.88
CA ILE A 285 -19.40 7.37 -7.79
C ILE A 285 -19.00 8.39 -8.85
N THR A 286 -18.30 9.43 -8.42
CA THR A 286 -17.60 10.33 -9.32
C THR A 286 -16.16 9.82 -9.46
N PRO A 287 -15.75 9.32 -10.64
CA PRO A 287 -14.38 8.86 -10.82
C PRO A 287 -13.36 9.94 -10.47
N PRO A 288 -12.16 9.57 -10.01
CA PRO A 288 -11.08 10.52 -9.87
C PRO A 288 -10.86 11.27 -11.19
N ALA A 289 -10.63 12.58 -11.11
CA ALA A 289 -10.32 13.41 -12.27
C ALA A 289 -8.92 13.99 -12.07
N PRO A 290 -7.85 13.29 -12.50
CA PRO A 290 -6.49 13.76 -12.31
C PRO A 290 -6.29 15.08 -13.07
N GLN A 291 -5.65 16.03 -12.42
CA GLN A 291 -5.35 17.35 -13.00
C GLN A 291 -4.08 17.30 -13.88
N HIS A 292 -3.17 16.40 -13.56
CA HIS A 292 -1.86 16.24 -14.21
C HIS A 292 -1.89 15.26 -15.39
N THR A 293 -2.88 15.38 -16.29
CA THR A 293 -3.06 14.40 -17.40
C THR A 293 -2.08 14.58 -18.55
N ASN A 294 -1.50 15.78 -18.68
CA ASN A 294 -0.54 16.13 -19.74
C ASN A 294 0.88 16.23 -19.20
N GLU A 295 1.16 15.60 -18.05
CA GLU A 295 2.46 15.62 -17.39
C GLU A 295 2.92 14.18 -17.14
N LEU A 296 4.24 14.00 -17.08
CA LEU A 296 4.87 12.74 -16.68
C LEU A 296 4.85 12.65 -15.15
N PRO A 297 4.13 11.71 -14.57
CA PRO A 297 4.00 11.60 -13.11
C PRO A 297 5.22 10.86 -12.52
N ALA A 298 6.37 11.53 -12.45
CA ALA A 298 7.55 11.03 -11.78
C ALA A 298 7.45 11.19 -10.26
N ALA A 299 8.26 10.45 -9.52
CA ALA A 299 8.36 10.57 -8.06
C ALA A 299 9.72 10.11 -7.56
N THR A 300 10.21 10.75 -6.51
CA THR A 300 11.19 10.13 -5.62
C THR A 300 10.46 9.30 -4.56
N GLU A 301 11.18 8.64 -3.67
CA GLU A 301 10.57 7.98 -2.51
C GLU A 301 9.73 8.94 -1.66
N LYS A 302 10.07 10.23 -1.63
CA LYS A 302 9.51 11.21 -0.69
C LYS A 302 8.51 12.18 -1.32
N LEU A 303 8.65 12.54 -2.60
CA LEU A 303 7.89 13.61 -3.24
C LEU A 303 7.41 13.22 -4.65
N PRO A 304 6.20 13.65 -5.05
CA PRO A 304 5.74 13.57 -6.43
C PRO A 304 6.32 14.73 -7.26
N PHE A 305 6.54 14.50 -8.54
CA PHE A 305 7.00 15.48 -9.53
C PHE A 305 6.19 15.34 -10.81
N PRO A 306 5.15 16.17 -11.01
CA PRO A 306 4.50 16.30 -12.31
C PRO A 306 5.45 17.07 -13.25
N LEU A 307 6.04 16.36 -14.20
CA LEU A 307 7.01 16.91 -15.14
C LEU A 307 6.34 17.20 -16.48
N PRO A 308 6.72 18.29 -17.19
CA PRO A 308 6.26 18.50 -18.55
C PRO A 308 6.73 17.35 -19.47
N VAL A 309 5.93 17.00 -20.47
CA VAL A 309 6.26 15.89 -21.39
C VAL A 309 7.50 16.15 -22.25
N ASP A 310 7.89 17.41 -22.40
CA ASP A 310 9.11 17.86 -23.10
C ASP A 310 10.27 18.15 -22.15
N VAL A 311 10.21 17.64 -20.91
CA VAL A 311 11.31 17.77 -19.95
C VAL A 311 12.60 17.22 -20.56
N SER A 312 13.70 17.95 -20.36
CA SER A 312 15.02 17.57 -20.85
C SER A 312 16.07 17.70 -19.75
N TRP A 313 17.16 17.02 -19.94
CA TRP A 313 18.37 17.08 -19.11
C TRP A 313 19.60 17.23 -20.01
N HIS A 314 20.65 17.83 -19.48
CA HIS A 314 21.84 18.13 -20.26
C HIS A 314 23.06 17.35 -19.77
N THR A 315 23.03 16.91 -18.52
CA THR A 315 24.14 16.21 -17.89
C THR A 315 23.72 14.80 -17.48
N VAL A 316 24.49 13.82 -17.92
CA VAL A 316 24.36 12.43 -17.44
C VAL A 316 25.40 12.19 -16.35
N VAL A 317 24.96 11.71 -15.22
CA VAL A 317 25.78 11.49 -14.02
C VAL A 317 26.25 10.04 -14.00
N ASP A 318 27.55 9.83 -13.92
CA ASP A 318 28.16 8.51 -13.75
C ASP A 318 28.35 8.22 -12.25
N LEU A 319 27.85 7.09 -11.78
CA LEU A 319 27.90 6.70 -10.35
C LEU A 319 29.21 5.99 -9.97
N THR A 320 30.11 5.76 -10.94
CA THR A 320 31.43 5.17 -10.70
C THR A 320 32.37 6.14 -9.98
N GLY A 321 33.20 5.64 -9.06
CA GLY A 321 34.11 6.44 -8.27
C GLY A 321 33.52 6.89 -6.94
N ASP A 322 33.60 8.18 -6.60
CA ASP A 322 32.94 8.74 -5.41
C ASP A 322 31.50 9.14 -5.76
N ALA A 323 30.60 8.17 -5.59
CA ALA A 323 29.17 8.36 -5.90
C ALA A 323 28.52 9.43 -5.01
N GLU A 324 28.94 9.57 -3.74
CA GLU A 324 28.41 10.56 -2.81
C GLU A 324 28.75 11.99 -3.25
N GLU A 325 30.02 12.25 -3.58
CA GLU A 325 30.47 13.56 -4.08
C GLU A 325 29.78 13.88 -5.41
N THR A 326 29.71 12.90 -6.32
CA THR A 326 29.10 13.06 -7.64
C THR A 326 27.61 13.38 -7.55
N LEU A 327 26.85 12.64 -6.71
CA LEU A 327 25.42 12.91 -6.49
C LEU A 327 25.19 14.25 -5.80
N THR A 328 26.03 14.62 -4.82
CA THR A 328 25.94 15.93 -4.16
C THR A 328 26.08 17.06 -5.18
N ALA A 329 27.10 17.00 -6.04
CA ALA A 329 27.31 18.01 -7.10
C ALA A 329 26.13 18.04 -8.10
N ALA A 330 25.59 16.88 -8.47
CA ALA A 330 24.45 16.79 -9.39
C ALA A 330 23.16 17.35 -8.76
N LEU A 331 22.94 17.13 -7.48
CA LEU A 331 21.78 17.68 -6.74
C LEU A 331 21.84 19.20 -6.63
N ASP A 332 23.04 19.78 -6.50
CA ASP A 332 23.28 21.23 -6.48
C ASP A 332 23.22 21.85 -7.87
N SER A 333 23.20 21.06 -8.93
CA SER A 333 23.07 21.56 -10.31
C SER A 333 21.68 22.19 -10.55
N GLY A 334 21.60 23.00 -11.61
CA GLY A 334 20.33 23.59 -12.07
C GLY A 334 19.38 22.61 -12.78
N GLU A 335 19.77 21.33 -12.92
CA GLU A 335 18.94 20.31 -13.59
C GLU A 335 17.68 19.98 -12.79
N THR A 336 16.55 19.86 -13.50
CA THR A 336 15.26 19.46 -12.92
C THR A 336 15.19 17.94 -12.70
N VAL A 337 15.81 17.16 -13.59
CA VAL A 337 15.86 15.70 -13.58
C VAL A 337 17.31 15.25 -13.45
N LEU A 338 17.57 14.26 -12.62
CA LEU A 338 18.87 13.61 -12.52
C LEU A 338 18.94 12.45 -13.51
N ALA A 339 19.66 12.60 -14.60
CA ALA A 339 19.94 11.50 -15.52
C ALA A 339 21.12 10.68 -14.99
N LEU A 340 20.86 9.49 -14.52
CA LEU A 340 21.84 8.57 -13.94
C LEU A 340 22.21 7.48 -14.93
N ARG A 341 23.49 7.32 -15.26
CA ARG A 341 23.98 6.24 -16.10
C ARG A 341 24.04 4.94 -15.30
N ILE A 342 23.43 3.90 -15.86
CA ILE A 342 23.46 2.54 -15.33
C ILE A 342 24.13 1.65 -16.39
N ALA A 343 25.44 1.46 -16.29
CA ALA A 343 26.26 0.72 -17.24
C ALA A 343 26.89 -0.54 -16.63
N SER A 344 26.82 -0.71 -15.31
CA SER A 344 27.41 -1.82 -14.59
C SER A 344 26.61 -2.18 -13.32
N TRP A 345 26.89 -3.33 -12.73
CA TRP A 345 26.35 -3.73 -11.44
C TRP A 345 26.85 -2.85 -10.28
N ASP A 346 28.04 -2.25 -10.43
CA ASP A 346 28.57 -1.28 -9.46
C ASP A 346 27.72 -0.01 -9.44
N ASP A 347 27.17 0.45 -10.58
CA ASP A 347 26.24 1.58 -10.64
C ASP A 347 24.91 1.24 -9.95
N VAL A 348 24.42 0.01 -10.13
CA VAL A 348 23.21 -0.47 -9.42
C VAL A 348 23.46 -0.50 -7.91
N GLN A 349 24.64 -0.98 -7.47
CA GLN A 349 24.98 -1.01 -6.06
C GLN A 349 25.12 0.41 -5.50
N ALA A 350 25.77 1.34 -6.21
CA ALA A 350 25.85 2.74 -5.81
C ALA A 350 24.44 3.38 -5.70
N LEU A 351 23.51 3.05 -6.61
CA LEU A 351 22.11 3.48 -6.49
C LEU A 351 21.47 2.95 -5.20
N VAL A 352 21.66 1.68 -4.87
CA VAL A 352 21.16 1.09 -3.61
C VAL A 352 21.69 1.84 -2.40
N ASP A 353 23.01 2.12 -2.38
CA ASP A 353 23.69 2.70 -1.24
C ASP A 353 23.33 4.18 -1.02
N TYR A 354 23.09 4.93 -2.10
CA TYR A 354 22.95 6.39 -2.06
C TYR A 354 21.58 6.94 -2.49
N GLN A 355 20.59 6.09 -2.84
CA GLN A 355 19.27 6.59 -3.27
C GLN A 355 18.55 7.45 -2.22
N TYR A 356 18.89 7.33 -0.95
CA TYR A 356 18.35 8.17 0.12
C TYR A 356 18.66 9.66 -0.06
N MET A 357 19.70 10.00 -0.83
CA MET A 357 20.08 11.37 -1.18
C MET A 357 19.20 11.95 -2.31
N LEU A 358 18.53 11.12 -3.10
CA LEU A 358 17.83 11.55 -4.32
C LEU A 358 16.58 12.37 -3.99
N THR A 359 16.70 13.67 -4.07
CA THR A 359 15.63 14.64 -3.83
C THR A 359 15.00 15.19 -5.11
N LYS A 360 15.54 14.85 -6.28
CA LYS A 360 15.03 15.19 -7.61
C LYS A 360 14.55 13.94 -8.34
N PRO A 361 13.61 14.07 -9.31
CA PRO A 361 13.20 12.94 -10.15
C PRO A 361 14.40 12.40 -10.94
N VAL A 362 14.39 11.09 -11.16
CA VAL A 362 15.48 10.34 -11.79
C VAL A 362 15.08 9.87 -13.18
N CYS A 363 16.01 9.98 -14.12
CA CYS A 363 15.99 9.31 -15.41
C CYS A 363 17.13 8.30 -15.47
N PHE A 364 16.84 7.03 -15.77
CA PHE A 364 17.90 6.04 -16.00
C PHE A 364 18.32 6.05 -17.45
N VAL A 365 19.63 6.29 -17.67
CA VAL A 365 20.28 6.19 -18.97
C VAL A 365 20.95 4.81 -19.04
N CYS A 366 20.34 3.87 -19.78
CA CYS A 366 20.74 2.47 -19.75
C CYS A 366 20.37 1.76 -21.05
N ASP A 367 21.31 0.96 -21.60
CA ASP A 367 21.12 0.16 -22.80
C ASP A 367 21.16 -1.37 -22.53
N ASP A 368 21.19 -1.77 -21.27
CA ASP A 368 21.12 -3.17 -20.83
C ASP A 368 19.84 -3.42 -20.01
N THR A 369 19.04 -4.40 -20.47
CA THR A 369 17.75 -4.71 -19.87
C THR A 369 17.86 -5.23 -18.43
N GLN A 370 18.90 -6.02 -18.14
CA GLN A 370 19.07 -6.60 -16.81
C GLN A 370 19.50 -5.55 -15.79
N LEU A 371 20.41 -4.66 -16.20
CA LEU A 371 20.84 -3.55 -15.37
C LEU A 371 19.71 -2.54 -15.14
N LEU A 372 18.92 -2.23 -16.19
CA LEU A 372 17.76 -1.36 -16.06
C LEU A 372 16.71 -1.95 -15.09
N GLU A 373 16.38 -3.24 -15.24
CA GLU A 373 15.44 -3.89 -14.33
C GLU A 373 15.96 -3.89 -12.89
N ALA A 374 17.25 -4.15 -12.67
CA ALA A 374 17.85 -4.12 -11.35
C ALA A 374 17.81 -2.70 -10.73
N ALA A 375 18.09 -1.66 -11.51
CA ALA A 375 17.99 -0.28 -11.06
C ALA A 375 16.54 0.11 -10.72
N LEU A 376 15.56 -0.24 -11.56
CA LEU A 376 14.14 -0.01 -11.31
C LEU A 376 13.63 -0.76 -10.07
N ARG A 377 14.14 -1.95 -9.83
CA ARG A 377 13.80 -2.75 -8.66
C ARG A 377 14.35 -2.13 -7.38
N ALA A 378 15.58 -1.65 -7.41
CA ALA A 378 16.22 -0.99 -6.29
C ALA A 378 15.62 0.38 -5.96
N TYR A 379 15.34 1.20 -6.99
CA TYR A 379 14.88 2.58 -6.82
C TYR A 379 13.47 2.66 -6.24
N GLN A 380 13.30 3.40 -5.16
CA GLN A 380 12.03 3.49 -4.45
C GLN A 380 11.05 4.55 -5.00
N GLY A 381 11.42 5.24 -6.07
CA GLY A 381 10.58 6.21 -6.77
C GLY A 381 9.96 5.67 -8.05
N ARG A 382 9.49 6.60 -8.90
CA ARG A 382 9.03 6.37 -10.27
C ARG A 382 9.93 7.12 -11.23
N ALA A 383 10.74 6.38 -11.99
CA ALA A 383 11.78 6.92 -12.84
C ALA A 383 11.32 7.11 -14.29
N LEU A 384 12.04 8.02 -15.00
CA LEU A 384 12.04 8.12 -16.45
C LEU A 384 13.12 7.20 -17.02
N TYR A 385 13.04 6.98 -18.33
CA TYR A 385 14.02 6.21 -19.09
C TYR A 385 14.56 7.02 -20.27
N ASP A 386 15.86 6.87 -20.52
CA ASP A 386 16.57 7.31 -21.72
C ASP A 386 17.56 6.23 -22.15
N GLY A 387 17.54 5.84 -23.39
CA GLY A 387 18.42 4.82 -23.93
C GLY A 387 17.88 4.20 -25.23
N ALA A 388 18.60 3.20 -25.73
CA ALA A 388 18.34 2.59 -27.03
C ALA A 388 17.59 1.25 -26.97
N LEU A 389 17.07 0.84 -25.79
CA LEU A 389 16.31 -0.40 -25.67
C LEU A 389 15.00 -0.32 -26.47
N PRO A 390 14.61 -1.40 -27.16
CA PRO A 390 13.37 -1.44 -27.94
C PRO A 390 12.14 -1.34 -27.03
N GLU A 391 11.07 -0.73 -27.55
CA GLU A 391 9.81 -0.53 -26.83
C GLU A 391 9.23 -1.85 -26.28
N ASP A 392 9.27 -2.94 -27.07
CA ASP A 392 8.81 -4.26 -26.64
C ASP A 392 9.55 -4.79 -25.39
N THR A 393 10.78 -4.38 -25.16
CA THR A 393 11.58 -4.69 -23.97
C THR A 393 11.16 -3.80 -22.80
N LEU A 394 10.80 -2.54 -23.06
CA LEU A 394 10.46 -1.55 -22.04
C LEU A 394 9.02 -1.71 -21.51
N LEU A 395 8.05 -2.10 -22.34
CA LEU A 395 6.65 -2.24 -21.94
C LEU A 395 6.43 -3.13 -20.71
N PRO A 396 7.08 -4.32 -20.59
CA PRO A 396 6.99 -5.12 -19.36
C PRO A 396 7.54 -4.40 -18.12
N LEU A 397 8.62 -3.61 -18.26
CA LEU A 397 9.20 -2.83 -17.16
C LEU A 397 8.30 -1.66 -16.77
N CYS A 398 7.66 -1.01 -17.76
CA CYS A 398 6.64 0.02 -17.51
C CYS A 398 5.48 -0.55 -16.69
N ALA A 399 4.98 -1.72 -17.06
CA ALA A 399 3.87 -2.37 -16.36
C ALA A 399 4.26 -2.81 -14.93
N LYS A 400 5.49 -3.30 -14.74
CA LYS A 400 5.95 -3.87 -13.47
C LYS A 400 6.43 -2.82 -12.47
N TYR A 401 7.14 -1.79 -12.94
CA TYR A 401 7.81 -0.79 -12.09
C TYR A 401 7.28 0.64 -12.27
N GLY A 402 6.36 0.85 -13.20
CA GLY A 402 5.83 2.17 -13.49
C GLY A 402 6.78 3.08 -14.29
N LEU A 403 7.78 2.51 -14.99
CA LEU A 403 8.74 3.27 -15.79
C LEU A 403 8.03 4.22 -16.76
N LEU A 404 8.55 5.43 -16.90
CA LEU A 404 8.05 6.47 -17.81
C LEU A 404 8.96 6.53 -19.05
N LEU A 405 8.35 6.47 -20.24
CA LEU A 405 9.03 6.58 -21.54
C LEU A 405 8.86 7.97 -22.12
#